data_f06a821beb924201b43413196a71d943
#
_entry.id   f06a821beb924201b43413196a71d943
#
_cell.length_a   1.000
_cell.length_b   1.000
_cell.length_c   1.000
_cell.angle_alpha   90.00
_cell.angle_beta   90.00
_cell.angle_gamma   90.00
#
_symmetry.space_group_name_H-M   'P 1'
#
loop_
_entity.id
_entity.type
_entity.pdbx_description
1 polymer ?
#
loop_
_entity_poly.entity_id
_entity_poly.type
_entity_poly.pdbx_seq_one_letter_code
_entity_poly.pdbx_strand_id
1 'polypeptide(L)'
;YMGGHDPAPTYEAVCRGGTGHAEVVQIAFDPVVIDYETLLTAFFTIHDPTTLNRQGHDVGTQYRSAIFYHDDAQRAAAEAMIARLTAEGVWSAPIVTEVSPAASFFVAEAYHHQYFRRNPQQAYCMAVVAPKAMKLRRVFAERLKAD
;
A
#
# COMPACT_ATOMS: atom_id res chain seq x y z
N TYR A 1 -10.15 3.62 2.88
CA TYR A 1 -9.98 4.85 2.08
C TYR A 1 -9.41 5.96 2.95
N MET A 2 -8.43 6.69 2.45
CA MET A 2 -7.80 7.79 3.20
C MET A 2 -7.22 8.85 2.25
N GLY A 3 -7.12 10.08 2.73
CA GLY A 3 -6.39 11.17 2.06
C GLY A 3 -7.21 12.00 1.09
N GLY A 4 -8.48 11.71 0.92
CA GLY A 4 -9.42 12.47 0.08
C GLY A 4 -10.27 13.47 0.87
N HIS A 5 -11.21 14.07 0.18
CA HIS A 5 -12.10 15.11 0.70
C HIS A 5 -13.54 14.64 0.93
N ASP A 6 -13.93 13.48 0.38
CA ASP A 6 -15.27 12.92 0.58
C ASP A 6 -15.42 12.44 2.04
N PRO A 7 -16.37 12.98 2.80
CA PRO A 7 -16.56 12.59 4.20
C PRO A 7 -17.30 11.27 4.40
N ALA A 8 -17.83 10.68 3.33
CA ALA A 8 -18.58 9.42 3.37
C ALA A 8 -18.33 8.58 2.10
N PRO A 9 -17.06 8.19 1.83
CA PRO A 9 -16.74 7.50 0.59
C PRO A 9 -17.37 6.13 0.52
N THR A 10 -17.88 5.80 -0.66
CA THR A 10 -18.32 4.46 -1.02
C THR A 10 -17.38 3.87 -2.07
N TYR A 11 -17.34 2.55 -2.20
CA TYR A 11 -16.53 1.88 -3.22
C TYR A 11 -16.78 2.42 -4.63
N GLU A 12 -18.07 2.57 -4.99
CA GLU A 12 -18.45 3.09 -6.31
C GLU A 12 -17.97 4.54 -6.51
N ALA A 13 -18.03 5.38 -5.47
CA ALA A 13 -17.56 6.75 -5.54
C ALA A 13 -16.02 6.80 -5.68
N VAL A 14 -15.30 5.98 -4.91
CA VAL A 14 -13.84 5.85 -5.01
C VAL A 14 -13.43 5.34 -6.39
N CYS A 15 -14.09 4.31 -6.91
CA CYS A 15 -13.83 3.78 -8.26
C CYS A 15 -14.02 4.82 -9.36
N ARG A 16 -14.97 5.74 -9.22
CA ARG A 16 -15.15 6.85 -10.16
C ARG A 16 -14.05 7.91 -10.07
N GLY A 17 -13.22 7.88 -9.03
CA GLY A 17 -12.04 8.75 -8.89
C GLY A 17 -12.34 10.17 -8.39
N GLY A 18 -13.60 10.50 -8.01
CA GLY A 18 -13.99 11.84 -7.60
C GLY A 18 -13.81 12.16 -6.11
N THR A 19 -13.44 11.20 -5.28
CA THR A 19 -13.37 11.38 -3.82
C THR A 19 -12.02 11.91 -3.32
N GLY A 20 -10.97 11.81 -4.14
CA GLY A 20 -9.60 12.11 -3.76
C GLY A 20 -8.94 11.09 -2.84
N HIS A 21 -9.68 10.08 -2.37
CA HIS A 21 -9.12 9.04 -1.51
C HIS A 21 -8.23 8.07 -2.28
N ALA A 22 -7.17 7.58 -1.59
CA ALA A 22 -6.43 6.40 -1.98
C ALA A 22 -7.01 5.14 -1.31
N GLU A 23 -6.93 4.01 -2.00
CA GLU A 23 -7.15 2.70 -1.42
C GLU A 23 -5.91 2.30 -0.63
N VAL A 24 -6.06 2.07 0.67
CA VAL A 24 -4.96 1.83 1.58
C VAL A 24 -5.21 0.64 2.49
N VAL A 25 -4.15 0.12 3.08
CA VAL A 25 -4.23 -0.80 4.23
C VAL A 25 -3.73 -0.08 5.47
N GLN A 26 -4.43 -0.25 6.58
CA GLN A 26 -3.98 0.19 7.89
C GLN A 26 -3.42 -1.00 8.66
N ILE A 27 -2.21 -0.87 9.17
CA ILE A 27 -1.50 -1.92 9.88
C ILE A 27 -1.24 -1.47 11.31
N ALA A 28 -1.84 -2.16 12.28
CA ALA A 28 -1.43 -2.07 13.68
C ALA A 28 -0.32 -3.09 13.94
N PHE A 29 0.83 -2.64 14.42
CA PHE A 29 1.99 -3.50 14.66
C PHE A 29 2.63 -3.24 16.01
N ASP A 30 3.26 -4.28 16.54
CA ASP A 30 4.11 -4.18 17.74
C ASP A 30 5.55 -3.93 17.28
N PRO A 31 6.14 -2.76 17.60
CA PRO A 31 7.49 -2.42 17.16
C PRO A 31 8.59 -3.31 17.78
N VAL A 32 8.28 -4.06 18.83
CA VAL A 32 9.20 -5.09 19.39
C VAL A 32 9.25 -6.34 18.52
N VAL A 33 8.15 -6.64 17.80
CA VAL A 33 8.01 -7.82 16.94
C VAL A 33 8.46 -7.52 15.52
N ILE A 34 8.04 -6.37 14.97
CA ILE A 34 8.38 -5.91 13.63
C ILE A 34 8.54 -4.40 13.63
N ASP A 35 9.64 -3.91 13.12
CA ASP A 35 9.87 -2.46 13.02
C ASP A 35 9.21 -1.83 11.80
N TYR A 36 9.06 -0.52 11.85
CA TYR A 36 8.43 0.25 10.77
C TYR A 36 9.23 0.20 9.46
N GLU A 37 10.56 0.15 9.54
CA GLU A 37 11.43 0.05 8.36
C GLU A 37 11.21 -1.27 7.61
N THR A 38 11.02 -2.36 8.33
CA THR A 38 10.65 -3.67 7.73
C THR A 38 9.30 -3.59 7.01
N LEU A 39 8.31 -2.91 7.58
CA LEU A 39 7.01 -2.69 6.93
C LEU A 39 7.14 -1.83 5.66
N LEU A 40 7.96 -0.78 5.70
CA LEU A 40 8.27 0.03 4.51
C LEU A 40 8.97 -0.79 3.43
N THR A 41 9.91 -1.65 3.83
CA THR A 41 10.59 -2.56 2.89
C THR A 41 9.60 -3.50 2.22
N ALA A 42 8.64 -4.06 2.97
CA ALA A 42 7.58 -4.88 2.42
C ALA A 42 6.72 -4.09 1.41
N PHE A 43 6.32 -2.87 1.76
CA PHE A 43 5.56 -1.98 0.89
C PHE A 43 6.27 -1.75 -0.46
N PHE A 44 7.54 -1.33 -0.44
CA PHE A 44 8.32 -1.11 -1.66
C PHE A 44 8.68 -2.40 -2.41
N THR A 45 8.57 -3.56 -1.77
CA THR A 45 8.82 -4.86 -2.42
C THR A 45 7.65 -5.33 -3.26
N ILE A 46 6.41 -5.03 -2.85
CA ILE A 46 5.21 -5.64 -3.42
C ILE A 46 4.44 -4.76 -4.40
N HIS A 47 4.84 -3.51 -4.63
CA HIS A 47 4.19 -2.63 -5.59
C HIS A 47 5.21 -1.84 -6.42
N ASP A 48 4.74 -1.20 -7.47
CA ASP A 48 5.53 -0.28 -8.27
C ASP A 48 5.34 1.16 -7.77
N PRO A 49 6.36 1.77 -7.14
CA PRO A 49 6.26 3.13 -6.61
C PRO A 49 6.55 4.21 -7.64
N THR A 50 6.75 3.86 -8.92
CA THR A 50 7.21 4.78 -9.97
C THR A 50 6.09 5.24 -10.90
N THR A 51 4.88 4.70 -10.76
CA THR A 51 3.75 5.02 -11.63
C THR A 51 2.79 5.99 -10.94
N LEU A 52 2.72 7.22 -11.47
CA LEU A 52 1.85 8.26 -10.92
C LEU A 52 0.38 7.91 -11.13
N ASN A 53 -0.41 7.97 -10.03
CA ASN A 53 -1.85 7.68 -10.03
C ASN A 53 -2.20 6.37 -10.76
N ARG A 54 -1.40 5.35 -10.54
CA ARG A 54 -1.55 4.07 -11.21
C ARG A 54 -0.84 2.97 -10.43
N GLN A 55 -1.42 1.78 -10.42
CA GLN A 55 -0.73 0.56 -9.98
C GLN A 55 -1.04 -0.57 -10.96
N GLY A 56 -0.01 -1.02 -11.70
CA GLY A 56 -0.20 -2.01 -12.75
C GLY A 56 -1.19 -1.54 -13.81
N HIS A 57 -2.27 -2.28 -14.00
CA HIS A 57 -3.35 -1.93 -14.93
C HIS A 57 -4.42 -1.02 -14.34
N ASP A 58 -4.41 -0.83 -13.02
CA ASP A 58 -5.38 0.03 -12.33
C ASP A 58 -4.95 1.49 -12.44
N VAL A 59 -5.71 2.30 -13.13
CA VAL A 59 -5.44 3.72 -13.41
C VAL A 59 -6.41 4.61 -12.66
N GLY A 60 -5.89 5.57 -11.90
CA GLY A 60 -6.67 6.55 -11.13
C GLY A 60 -5.96 6.99 -9.86
N THR A 61 -6.34 8.13 -9.31
CA THR A 61 -5.77 8.69 -8.07
C THR A 61 -5.95 7.76 -6.88
N GLN A 62 -7.01 6.95 -6.87
CA GLN A 62 -7.30 5.95 -5.85
C GLN A 62 -6.25 4.83 -5.78
N TYR A 63 -5.50 4.60 -6.85
CA TYR A 63 -4.45 3.57 -6.93
C TYR A 63 -3.04 4.14 -6.81
N ARG A 64 -2.92 5.43 -6.43
CA ARG A 64 -1.60 6.06 -6.26
C ARG A 64 -0.79 5.40 -5.16
N SER A 65 0.52 5.37 -5.33
CA SER A 65 1.47 4.97 -4.28
C SER A 65 1.49 6.03 -3.19
N ALA A 66 1.15 5.67 -1.97
CA ALA A 66 1.07 6.60 -0.85
C ALA A 66 1.43 5.96 0.49
N ILE A 67 2.09 6.75 1.34
CA ILE A 67 2.36 6.44 2.74
C ILE A 67 1.72 7.54 3.58
N PHE A 68 0.80 7.17 4.47
CA PHE A 68 0.18 8.07 5.42
C PHE A 68 0.79 7.82 6.80
N TYR A 69 1.64 8.75 7.26
CA TYR A 69 2.37 8.62 8.52
C TYR A 69 1.53 9.14 9.70
N HIS A 70 1.74 8.55 10.87
CA HIS A 70 1.07 8.93 12.12
C HIS A 70 1.91 9.85 13.02
N ASP A 71 3.22 9.92 12.79
CA ASP A 71 4.15 10.77 13.54
C ASP A 71 5.37 11.17 12.70
N ASP A 72 6.18 12.08 13.24
CA ASP A 72 7.35 12.59 12.55
C ASP A 72 8.43 11.53 12.33
N ALA A 73 8.54 10.55 13.22
CA ALA A 73 9.49 9.44 13.08
C ALA A 73 9.15 8.56 11.89
N GLN A 74 7.88 8.26 11.68
CA GLN A 74 7.40 7.52 10.52
C GLN A 74 7.62 8.32 9.22
N ARG A 75 7.35 9.62 9.24
CA ARG A 75 7.64 10.52 8.11
C ARG A 75 9.11 10.47 7.73
N ALA A 76 9.99 10.69 8.70
CA ALA A 76 11.44 10.69 8.47
C ALA A 76 11.94 9.34 7.93
N ALA A 77 11.45 8.23 8.47
CA ALA A 77 11.81 6.89 7.99
C ALA A 77 11.34 6.63 6.54
N ALA A 78 10.13 7.05 6.19
CA ALA A 78 9.60 6.92 4.84
C ALA A 78 10.41 7.74 3.83
N GLU A 79 10.70 9.01 4.14
CA GLU A 79 11.51 9.91 3.31
C GLU A 79 12.96 9.38 3.15
N ALA A 80 13.57 8.88 4.22
CA ALA A 80 14.90 8.28 4.18
C ALA A 80 14.96 7.01 3.34
N MET A 81 13.95 6.16 3.42
CA MET A 81 13.85 4.95 2.59
C MET A 81 13.75 5.31 1.10
N ILE A 82 12.90 6.27 0.75
CA ILE A 82 12.75 6.75 -0.65
C ILE A 82 14.08 7.29 -1.17
N ALA A 83 14.77 8.11 -0.37
CA ALA A 83 16.07 8.66 -0.73
C ALA A 83 17.12 7.55 -0.96
N ARG A 84 17.17 6.55 -0.08
CA ARG A 84 18.09 5.41 -0.20
C ARG A 84 17.80 4.60 -1.45
N LEU A 85 16.55 4.20 -1.68
CA LEU A 85 16.16 3.41 -2.84
C LEU A 85 16.41 4.14 -4.16
N THR A 86 16.24 5.47 -4.16
CA THR A 86 16.55 6.33 -5.30
C THR A 86 18.06 6.37 -5.56
N ALA A 87 18.87 6.56 -4.53
CA ALA A 87 20.33 6.60 -4.64
C ALA A 87 20.91 5.25 -5.09
N GLU A 88 20.33 4.15 -4.64
CA GLU A 88 20.72 2.79 -5.03
C GLU A 88 20.26 2.41 -6.44
N GLY A 89 19.42 3.23 -7.07
CA GLY A 89 18.91 2.97 -8.44
C GLY A 89 18.08 1.70 -8.55
N VAL A 90 17.30 1.39 -7.51
CA VAL A 90 16.47 0.17 -7.47
C VAL A 90 15.43 0.15 -8.58
N TRP A 91 14.92 1.32 -8.97
CA TRP A 91 14.04 1.50 -10.12
C TRP A 91 14.68 2.42 -11.15
N SER A 92 14.38 2.17 -12.42
CA SER A 92 14.86 3.00 -13.54
C SER A 92 14.12 4.34 -13.67
N ALA A 93 12.95 4.47 -13.05
CA ALA A 93 12.14 5.68 -13.02
C ALA A 93 12.07 6.26 -11.60
N PRO A 94 11.80 7.56 -11.45
CA PRO A 94 11.68 8.19 -10.14
C PRO A 94 10.57 7.58 -9.28
N ILE A 95 10.79 7.49 -7.97
CA ILE A 95 9.75 7.13 -7.01
C ILE A 95 8.79 8.30 -6.88
N VAL A 96 7.50 8.05 -7.06
CA VAL A 96 6.41 9.05 -6.98
C VAL A 96 5.48 8.82 -5.78
N THR A 97 5.92 8.05 -4.81
CA THR A 97 5.15 7.77 -3.59
C THR A 97 4.86 9.06 -2.82
N GLU A 98 3.59 9.35 -2.59
CA GLU A 98 3.14 10.42 -1.69
C GLU A 98 3.50 10.08 -0.24
N VAL A 99 4.05 11.03 0.51
CA VAL A 99 4.27 10.91 1.95
C VAL A 99 3.51 12.04 2.63
N SER A 100 2.39 11.72 3.25
CA SER A 100 1.43 12.67 3.82
C SER A 100 1.01 12.28 5.23
N PRO A 101 0.57 13.24 6.07
CA PRO A 101 0.03 12.90 7.38
C PRO A 101 -1.24 12.06 7.25
N ALA A 102 -1.42 11.12 8.17
CA ALA A 102 -2.64 10.34 8.27
C ALA A 102 -3.84 11.26 8.51
N ALA A 103 -4.94 10.95 7.84
CA ALA A 103 -6.21 11.63 7.95
C ALA A 103 -7.30 10.63 8.39
N SER A 104 -8.56 10.98 8.24
CA SER A 104 -9.66 10.06 8.55
C SER A 104 -9.54 8.79 7.71
N PHE A 105 -9.55 7.66 8.40
CA PHE A 105 -9.55 6.33 7.77
C PHE A 105 -10.98 5.81 7.66
N PHE A 106 -11.44 5.56 6.47
CA PHE A 106 -12.75 4.98 6.20
C PHE A 106 -12.59 3.50 5.85
N VAL A 107 -13.17 2.65 6.68
CA VAL A 107 -13.13 1.20 6.46
C VAL A 107 -13.88 0.88 5.17
N ALA A 108 -13.24 0.13 4.29
CA ALA A 108 -13.87 -0.36 3.06
C ALA A 108 -15.00 -1.35 3.38
N GLU A 109 -15.91 -1.53 2.44
CA GLU A 109 -17.04 -2.44 2.56
C GLU A 109 -16.59 -3.87 2.90
N ALA A 110 -17.39 -4.57 3.69
CA ALA A 110 -17.04 -5.88 4.25
C ALA A 110 -16.64 -6.92 3.19
N TYR A 111 -17.18 -6.80 1.96
CA TYR A 111 -16.84 -7.73 0.88
C TYR A 111 -15.39 -7.61 0.38
N HIS A 112 -14.68 -6.51 0.68
CA HIS A 112 -13.25 -6.36 0.41
C HIS A 112 -12.36 -7.05 1.45
N HIS A 113 -12.86 -7.24 2.68
CA HIS A 113 -12.06 -7.79 3.76
C HIS A 113 -11.68 -9.24 3.48
N GLN A 114 -10.40 -9.54 3.54
CA GLN A 114 -9.84 -10.87 3.24
C GLN A 114 -10.27 -11.41 1.86
N TYR A 115 -10.46 -10.52 0.89
CA TYR A 115 -10.98 -10.87 -0.42
C TYR A 115 -10.17 -11.99 -1.09
N PHE A 116 -8.84 -11.90 -1.08
CA PHE A 116 -7.97 -12.92 -1.66
C PHE A 116 -8.14 -14.29 -0.99
N ARG A 117 -8.27 -14.32 0.35
CA ARG A 117 -8.48 -15.59 1.08
C ARG A 117 -9.80 -16.25 0.72
N ARG A 118 -10.84 -15.44 0.51
CA ARG A 118 -12.20 -15.94 0.17
C ARG A 118 -12.40 -16.21 -1.31
N ASN A 119 -11.62 -15.58 -2.17
CA ASN A 119 -11.78 -15.61 -3.62
C ASN A 119 -10.45 -15.91 -4.36
N PRO A 120 -9.67 -16.92 -3.96
CA PRO A 120 -8.31 -17.12 -4.49
C PRO A 120 -8.30 -17.46 -5.99
N GLN A 121 -9.39 -17.98 -6.52
CA GLN A 121 -9.52 -18.38 -7.93
C GLN A 121 -10.05 -17.28 -8.85
N GLN A 122 -10.41 -16.13 -8.32
CA GLN A 122 -10.77 -14.97 -9.14
C GLN A 122 -9.61 -14.54 -10.02
N ALA A 123 -9.90 -14.19 -11.28
CA ALA A 123 -8.84 -13.82 -12.25
C ALA A 123 -7.93 -12.70 -11.74
N TYR A 124 -8.48 -11.67 -11.12
CA TYR A 124 -7.70 -10.58 -10.51
C TYR A 124 -6.81 -11.09 -9.38
N CYS A 125 -7.34 -11.94 -8.50
CA CYS A 125 -6.57 -12.54 -7.41
C CYS A 125 -5.41 -13.38 -7.92
N MET A 126 -5.63 -14.18 -8.95
CA MET A 126 -4.59 -15.02 -9.56
C MET A 126 -3.53 -14.21 -10.28
N ALA A 127 -3.95 -13.20 -11.05
CA ALA A 127 -3.05 -12.42 -11.90
C ALA A 127 -2.28 -11.32 -11.12
N VAL A 128 -2.89 -10.72 -10.12
CA VAL A 128 -2.35 -9.54 -9.43
C VAL A 128 -1.97 -9.82 -7.98
N VAL A 129 -2.87 -10.41 -7.20
CA VAL A 129 -2.69 -10.54 -5.74
C VAL A 129 -1.77 -11.70 -5.39
N ALA A 130 -1.96 -12.87 -6.00
CA ALA A 130 -1.17 -14.06 -5.70
C ALA A 130 0.34 -13.87 -5.95
N PRO A 131 0.80 -13.27 -7.06
CA PRO A 131 2.22 -13.00 -7.26
C PRO A 131 2.83 -12.10 -6.18
N LYS A 132 2.09 -11.08 -5.72
CA LYS A 132 2.52 -10.18 -4.63
C LYS A 132 2.65 -10.94 -3.31
N ALA A 133 1.65 -11.75 -2.97
CA ALA A 133 1.66 -12.57 -1.76
C ALA A 133 2.81 -13.59 -1.78
N MET A 134 3.06 -14.23 -2.92
CA MET A 134 4.18 -15.17 -3.09
C MET A 134 5.54 -14.46 -2.96
N LYS A 135 5.69 -13.29 -3.55
CA LYS A 135 6.90 -12.47 -3.44
C LYS A 135 7.17 -12.09 -1.98
N LEU A 136 6.14 -11.62 -1.27
CA LEU A 136 6.23 -11.26 0.14
C LEU A 136 6.64 -12.47 1.00
N ARG A 137 5.99 -13.62 0.82
CA ARG A 137 6.33 -14.86 1.53
C ARG A 137 7.77 -15.30 1.29
N ARG A 138 8.27 -15.18 0.07
CA ARG A 138 9.66 -15.54 -0.27
C ARG A 138 10.68 -14.61 0.37
N VAL A 139 10.44 -13.30 0.33
CA VAL A 139 11.39 -12.29 0.83
C VAL A 139 11.40 -12.22 2.36
N PHE A 140 10.24 -12.44 2.99
CA PHE A 140 10.06 -12.32 4.45
C PHE A 140 9.73 -13.65 5.12
N ALA A 141 10.23 -14.77 4.59
CA ALA A 141 9.88 -16.11 5.07
C ALA A 141 10.09 -16.31 6.58
N GLU A 142 11.17 -15.73 7.12
CA GLU A 142 11.52 -15.82 8.55
C GLU A 142 10.65 -14.93 9.47
N ARG A 143 9.86 -14.04 8.89
CA ARG A 143 8.99 -13.07 9.60
C ARG A 143 7.51 -13.45 9.55
N LEU A 144 7.17 -14.51 8.82
CA LEU A 144 5.78 -14.95 8.71
C LEU A 144 5.33 -15.64 10.00
N LYS A 145 4.08 -15.34 10.41
CA LYS A 145 3.44 -16.15 11.45
C LYS A 145 3.20 -17.56 10.91
N ALA A 146 3.36 -18.54 11.78
CA ALA A 146 2.88 -19.89 11.49
C ALA A 146 1.36 -19.84 11.24
N ASP A 147 0.90 -20.54 10.19
CA ASP A 147 -0.53 -20.66 9.88
C ASP A 147 -1.26 -21.46 10.97
#